data_ebd360740c20b2a3363eb34db626712e
#
_entry.id   ebd360740c20b2a3363eb34db626712e
#
_cell.length_a   1.000
_cell.length_b   1.000
_cell.length_c   1.000
_cell.angle_alpha   90.00
_cell.angle_beta   90.00
_cell.angle_gamma   90.00
#
_symmetry.space_group_name_H-M   'P 1'
#
loop_
_entity.id
_entity.type
_entity.pdbx_description
1 polymer ?
#
loop_
_entity_poly.entity_id
_entity_poly.type
_entity_poly.pdbx_seq_one_letter_code
_entity_poly.pdbx_strand_id
1 'polypeptide(L)'
;MQRAYGGGVTNFVSREVLPTPEVLRPWIAGIGSVTVGDVPTEPFIRLPEAATKVIVRTGEHGTRSALVVGPRARASYHPGKPRASCVELRLAPGTVRPLLGVPAVDLVGRAVRLDELPTVPARQLADVLPRLEPEEALAHLAEVLPEWLTAAADRSRTELVRAGVDAMSVRTGRTPAPVGDVARELAVSERQLRNLFAEGVGLSPKHYARINRVRTVLDFAGTCSWAELAAAIGYYDQSHMTTDFRTLMGVSPRSYFTGRLPDATPCQAMRRG
;
A
#
# COMPACT_ATOMS: atom_id res chain seq x y z
N MET A 1 5.01 12.90 -11.72
CA MET A 1 6.38 13.28 -11.32
C MET A 1 6.36 13.44 -9.80
N GLN A 2 6.64 12.36 -9.06
CA GLN A 2 6.68 12.40 -7.59
C GLN A 2 7.98 13.08 -7.18
N ARG A 3 7.89 14.28 -6.57
CA ARG A 3 9.05 15.00 -6.03
C ARG A 3 9.68 14.14 -4.91
N ALA A 4 11.01 14.00 -4.98
CA ALA A 4 11.82 13.46 -3.90
C ALA A 4 11.52 14.24 -2.60
N TYR A 5 11.13 13.53 -1.56
CA TYR A 5 10.85 14.11 -0.25
C TYR A 5 12.10 14.74 0.36
N GLY A 6 11.99 15.98 0.64
CA GLY A 6 12.76 16.91 1.45
C GLY A 6 14.21 16.60 1.84
N GLY A 7 15.06 17.59 1.67
CA GLY A 7 16.50 17.62 1.86
C GLY A 7 17.04 16.74 2.98
N GLY A 8 17.97 15.85 2.64
CA GLY A 8 18.82 15.12 3.55
C GLY A 8 18.73 13.59 3.51
N VAL A 9 17.69 13.01 2.92
CA VAL A 9 17.62 11.55 2.70
C VAL A 9 17.59 11.34 1.19
N THR A 10 18.74 11.13 0.60
CA THR A 10 18.87 10.76 -0.81
C THR A 10 18.35 9.33 -0.95
N ASN A 11 17.09 9.17 -1.35
CA ASN A 11 16.55 7.88 -1.70
C ASN A 11 17.20 7.42 -3.02
N PHE A 12 18.23 6.58 -2.96
CA PHE A 12 18.75 5.82 -4.09
C PHE A 12 17.74 4.77 -4.62
N VAL A 13 16.49 4.90 -4.22
CA VAL A 13 15.37 4.09 -4.69
C VAL A 13 14.65 4.91 -5.74
N SER A 14 14.91 4.62 -7.01
CA SER A 14 14.08 5.13 -8.09
C SER A 14 12.75 4.38 -8.07
N ARG A 15 11.67 5.13 -7.98
CA ARG A 15 10.32 4.57 -8.11
C ARG A 15 9.66 5.19 -9.33
N GLU A 16 9.33 4.37 -10.28
CA GLU A 16 8.57 4.73 -11.46
C GLU A 16 7.14 4.21 -11.33
N VAL A 17 6.18 5.07 -11.65
CA VAL A 17 4.76 4.67 -11.74
C VAL A 17 4.48 4.30 -13.19
N LEU A 18 4.12 3.06 -13.41
CA LEU A 18 3.78 2.56 -14.74
C LEU A 18 2.27 2.73 -14.99
N PRO A 19 1.86 2.98 -16.24
CA PRO A 19 0.46 3.06 -16.58
C PRO A 19 -0.24 1.72 -16.33
N THR A 20 -1.37 1.75 -15.63
CA THR A 20 -2.19 0.55 -15.42
C THR A 20 -3.12 0.38 -16.62
N PRO A 21 -3.03 -0.72 -17.39
CA PRO A 21 -3.95 -1.03 -18.46
C PRO A 21 -5.41 -0.98 -17.99
N GLU A 22 -6.31 -0.49 -18.82
CA GLU A 22 -7.71 -0.25 -18.43
C GLU A 22 -8.41 -1.55 -18.00
N VAL A 23 -8.15 -2.63 -18.69
CA VAL A 23 -8.68 -3.97 -18.37
C VAL A 23 -8.26 -4.46 -16.99
N LEU A 24 -7.10 -4.03 -16.46
CA LEU A 24 -6.60 -4.40 -15.14
C LEU A 24 -7.09 -3.50 -13.99
N ARG A 25 -7.61 -2.30 -14.28
CA ARG A 25 -8.04 -1.34 -13.25
C ARG A 25 -9.04 -1.88 -12.24
N PRO A 26 -9.95 -2.80 -12.60
CA PRO A 26 -10.83 -3.43 -11.60
C PRO A 26 -10.09 -4.25 -10.54
N TRP A 27 -8.87 -4.72 -10.83
CA TRP A 27 -8.12 -5.66 -10.01
C TRP A 27 -6.82 -5.07 -9.45
N ILE A 28 -6.20 -4.18 -10.22
CA ILE A 28 -4.91 -3.54 -9.95
C ILE A 28 -5.11 -2.03 -9.84
N ALA A 29 -4.93 -1.49 -8.66
CA ALA A 29 -5.06 -0.05 -8.40
C ALA A 29 -3.84 0.77 -8.85
N GLY A 30 -2.72 0.12 -9.14
CA GLY A 30 -1.52 0.77 -9.64
C GLY A 30 -0.35 -0.18 -9.82
N ILE A 31 0.55 0.19 -10.69
CA ILE A 31 1.77 -0.55 -11.02
C ILE A 31 2.95 0.37 -10.75
N GLY A 32 4.01 -0.17 -10.16
CA GLY A 32 5.25 0.56 -9.93
C GLY A 32 6.46 -0.30 -10.18
N SER A 33 7.51 0.31 -10.72
CA SER A 33 8.85 -0.26 -10.76
C SER A 33 9.70 0.41 -9.68
N VAL A 34 10.48 -0.39 -8.97
CA VAL A 34 11.40 0.09 -7.94
C VAL A 34 12.78 -0.48 -8.24
N THR A 35 13.73 0.41 -8.46
CA THR A 35 15.13 0.03 -8.65
C THR A 35 15.95 0.60 -7.49
N VAL A 36 16.71 -0.24 -6.84
CA VAL A 36 17.66 0.16 -5.79
C VAL A 36 19.04 0.30 -6.43
N GLY A 37 19.58 1.52 -6.39
CA GLY A 37 20.92 1.83 -6.94
C GLY A 37 22.07 1.26 -6.10
N ASP A 38 23.30 1.59 -6.49
CA ASP A 38 24.55 0.95 -6.09
C ASP A 38 25.03 1.21 -4.65
N VAL A 39 24.38 2.07 -3.88
CA VAL A 39 24.84 2.42 -2.53
C VAL A 39 23.90 1.83 -1.47
N PRO A 40 24.29 0.72 -0.82
CA PRO A 40 23.45 0.02 0.16
C PRO A 40 23.41 0.68 1.55
N THR A 41 24.06 1.82 1.75
CA THR A 41 24.43 2.31 3.08
C THR A 41 23.45 3.29 3.72
N GLU A 42 22.49 3.83 2.97
CA GLU A 42 21.54 4.76 3.56
C GLU A 42 20.27 4.06 4.08
N PRO A 43 19.81 4.45 5.29
CA PRO A 43 18.55 3.96 5.82
C PRO A 43 17.38 4.25 4.88
N PHE A 44 16.49 3.31 4.68
CA PHE A 44 15.28 3.51 3.91
C PHE A 44 14.03 3.41 4.78
N ILE A 45 13.02 4.14 4.40
CA ILE A 45 11.75 4.24 5.14
C ILE A 45 10.66 3.51 4.38
N ARG A 46 10.00 2.58 5.05
CA ARG A 46 8.75 2.02 4.58
C ARG A 46 7.60 2.80 5.19
N LEU A 47 6.95 3.63 4.39
CA LEU A 47 5.82 4.44 4.82
C LEU A 47 4.60 3.56 5.16
N PRO A 48 3.67 4.05 6.02
CA PRO A 48 2.37 3.41 6.22
C PRO A 48 1.67 3.25 4.87
N GLU A 49 1.07 2.10 4.62
CA GLU A 49 0.46 1.75 3.33
C GLU A 49 -0.77 0.89 3.57
N ALA A 50 -1.91 1.29 3.03
CA ALA A 50 -3.16 0.54 3.20
C ALA A 50 -3.42 -0.49 2.09
N ALA A 51 -2.53 -0.60 1.11
CA ALA A 51 -2.68 -1.53 0.00
C ALA A 51 -1.90 -2.82 0.23
N THR A 52 -2.49 -3.94 -0.17
CA THR A 52 -1.77 -5.20 -0.41
C THR A 52 -1.13 -5.15 -1.80
N LYS A 53 0.09 -5.66 -1.92
CA LYS A 53 0.86 -5.66 -3.16
C LYS A 53 1.35 -7.07 -3.49
N VAL A 54 1.30 -7.42 -4.77
CA VAL A 54 2.10 -8.51 -5.32
C VAL A 54 3.40 -7.88 -5.84
N ILE A 55 4.53 -8.44 -5.44
CA ILE A 55 5.85 -7.92 -5.77
C ILE A 55 6.65 -9.02 -6.46
N VAL A 56 7.03 -8.78 -7.70
CA VAL A 56 8.03 -9.60 -8.39
C VAL A 56 9.40 -8.97 -8.15
N ARG A 57 10.24 -9.65 -7.39
CA ARG A 57 11.57 -9.16 -7.00
C ARG A 57 12.65 -9.93 -7.74
N THR A 58 13.62 -9.19 -8.27
CA THR A 58 14.88 -9.73 -8.80
C THR A 58 15.99 -9.49 -7.78
N GLY A 59 16.60 -10.56 -7.27
CA GLY A 59 17.69 -10.50 -6.31
C GLY A 59 19.05 -10.31 -6.98
N GLU A 60 20.13 -10.27 -6.18
CA GLU A 60 21.50 -9.96 -6.62
C GLU A 60 22.05 -10.90 -7.70
N HIS A 61 21.61 -12.15 -7.74
CA HIS A 61 22.07 -13.17 -8.71
C HIS A 61 21.04 -13.41 -9.83
N GLY A 62 20.17 -12.43 -10.10
CA GLY A 62 19.12 -12.57 -11.12
C GLY A 62 17.96 -13.51 -10.70
N THR A 63 18.00 -14.08 -9.51
CA THR A 63 16.92 -14.95 -9.01
C THR A 63 15.65 -14.13 -8.81
N ARG A 64 14.58 -14.52 -9.49
CA ARG A 64 13.28 -13.85 -9.40
C ARG A 64 12.33 -14.61 -8.48
N SER A 65 11.53 -13.89 -7.72
CA SER A 65 10.52 -14.46 -6.81
C SER A 65 9.32 -13.54 -6.69
N ALA A 66 8.15 -14.14 -6.51
CA ALA A 66 6.90 -13.42 -6.29
C ALA A 66 6.48 -13.47 -4.82
N LEU A 67 6.19 -12.31 -4.26
CA LEU A 67 5.82 -12.10 -2.86
C LEU A 67 4.51 -11.32 -2.78
N VAL A 68 3.75 -11.57 -1.72
CA VAL A 68 2.66 -10.68 -1.30
C VAL A 68 3.15 -9.87 -0.10
N VAL A 69 3.01 -8.57 -0.19
CA VAL A 69 3.28 -7.65 0.92
C VAL A 69 1.96 -7.03 1.34
N GLY A 70 1.55 -7.31 2.56
CA GLY A 70 0.31 -6.81 3.12
C GLY A 70 0.39 -5.33 3.54
N PRO A 71 -0.75 -4.77 3.98
CA PRO A 71 -0.85 -3.42 4.47
C PRO A 71 0.11 -3.16 5.62
N ARG A 72 0.61 -1.94 5.71
CA ARG A 72 1.51 -1.50 6.78
C ARG A 72 0.86 -0.40 7.60
N ALA A 73 0.53 -0.73 8.85
CA ALA A 73 -0.18 0.16 9.75
C ALA A 73 0.67 1.36 10.24
N ARG A 74 2.01 1.22 10.27
CA ARG A 74 2.96 2.24 10.72
C ARG A 74 4.21 2.24 9.86
N ALA A 75 4.95 3.34 9.86
CA ALA A 75 6.28 3.41 9.25
C ALA A 75 7.25 2.44 9.91
N SER A 76 8.21 1.96 9.14
CA SER A 76 9.37 1.24 9.63
C SER A 76 10.64 1.76 8.96
N TYR A 77 11.71 1.81 9.74
CA TYR A 77 13.01 2.37 9.36
C TYR A 77 14.01 1.22 9.32
N HIS A 78 14.72 1.10 8.21
CA HIS A 78 15.62 -0.03 7.97
C HIS A 78 17.00 0.45 7.56
N PRO A 79 18.07 -0.27 7.93
CA PRO A 79 19.38 -0.03 7.34
C PRO A 79 19.33 -0.27 5.82
N GLY A 80 20.33 0.20 5.12
CA GLY A 80 20.43 0.09 3.67
C GLY A 80 20.06 -1.31 3.14
N LYS A 81 19.50 -1.35 1.94
CA LYS A 81 19.00 -2.58 1.31
C LYS A 81 19.97 -3.01 0.22
N PRO A 82 20.29 -4.32 0.10
CA PRO A 82 21.03 -4.80 -1.04
C PRO A 82 20.32 -4.51 -2.35
N ARG A 83 21.08 -4.41 -3.45
CA ARG A 83 20.55 -4.21 -4.80
C ARG A 83 19.41 -5.19 -5.07
N ALA A 84 18.26 -4.67 -5.40
CA ALA A 84 17.15 -5.45 -5.87
C ALA A 84 16.25 -4.57 -6.71
N SER A 85 15.85 -5.02 -7.87
CA SER A 85 14.74 -4.42 -8.60
C SER A 85 13.46 -5.17 -8.29
N CYS A 86 12.34 -4.47 -8.33
CA CYS A 86 11.05 -5.12 -8.21
C CYS A 86 9.97 -4.38 -8.99
N VAL A 87 9.01 -5.16 -9.49
CA VAL A 87 7.75 -4.65 -10.00
C VAL A 87 6.70 -4.86 -8.90
N GLU A 88 6.00 -3.80 -8.56
CA GLU A 88 4.94 -3.79 -7.55
C GLU A 88 3.57 -3.68 -8.24
N LEU A 89 2.70 -4.64 -8.02
CA LEU A 89 1.30 -4.62 -8.43
C LEU A 89 0.46 -4.33 -7.18
N ARG A 90 -0.12 -3.15 -7.10
CA ARG A 90 -1.00 -2.77 -5.99
C ARG A 90 -2.39 -3.33 -6.26
N LEU A 91 -2.86 -4.24 -5.44
CA LEU A 91 -4.19 -4.81 -5.58
C LEU A 91 -5.28 -3.77 -5.29
N ALA A 92 -6.35 -3.80 -6.06
CA ALA A 92 -7.52 -2.98 -5.81
C ALA A 92 -8.23 -3.43 -4.52
N PRO A 93 -8.87 -2.51 -3.77
CA PRO A 93 -9.62 -2.89 -2.57
C PRO A 93 -10.69 -3.95 -2.86
N GLY A 94 -10.77 -4.95 -1.99
CA GLY A 94 -11.71 -6.07 -2.13
C GLY A 94 -11.22 -7.25 -2.98
N THR A 95 -10.09 -7.13 -3.70
CA THR A 95 -9.57 -8.23 -4.56
C THR A 95 -8.64 -9.20 -3.83
N VAL A 96 -8.18 -8.85 -2.62
CA VAL A 96 -7.21 -9.65 -1.86
C VAL A 96 -7.73 -11.08 -1.62
N ARG A 97 -8.91 -11.22 -1.03
CA ARG A 97 -9.47 -12.54 -0.71
C ARG A 97 -9.81 -13.38 -1.95
N PRO A 98 -10.46 -12.86 -2.99
CA PRO A 98 -10.70 -13.63 -4.21
C PRO A 98 -9.41 -14.13 -4.88
N LEU A 99 -8.36 -13.30 -4.93
CA LEU A 99 -7.11 -13.67 -5.58
C LEU A 99 -6.21 -14.55 -4.70
N LEU A 100 -6.08 -14.19 -3.42
CA LEU A 100 -5.08 -14.78 -2.52
C LEU A 100 -5.64 -15.82 -1.56
N GLY A 101 -6.98 -15.91 -1.41
CA GLY A 101 -7.67 -16.86 -0.55
C GLY A 101 -7.64 -16.55 0.95
N VAL A 102 -7.01 -15.45 1.33
CA VAL A 102 -6.89 -15.01 2.73
C VAL A 102 -7.46 -13.60 2.90
N PRO A 103 -8.03 -13.26 4.05
CA PRO A 103 -8.45 -11.89 4.32
C PRO A 103 -7.22 -10.97 4.44
N ALA A 104 -7.35 -9.72 3.99
CA ALA A 104 -6.24 -8.77 3.99
C ALA A 104 -5.66 -8.49 5.40
N VAL A 105 -6.48 -8.65 6.47
CA VAL A 105 -6.05 -8.48 7.86
C VAL A 105 -4.96 -9.47 8.26
N ASP A 106 -4.96 -10.68 7.72
CA ASP A 106 -3.96 -11.72 8.02
C ASP A 106 -2.59 -11.39 7.39
N LEU A 107 -2.56 -10.48 6.43
CA LEU A 107 -1.37 -10.03 5.74
C LEU A 107 -0.77 -8.74 6.34
N VAL A 108 -1.42 -8.10 7.30
CA VAL A 108 -0.95 -6.81 7.88
C VAL A 108 0.46 -6.95 8.45
N GLY A 109 1.37 -6.11 7.97
CA GLY A 109 2.78 -6.10 8.39
C GLY A 109 3.60 -7.31 7.94
N ARG A 110 3.06 -8.18 7.10
CA ARG A 110 3.71 -9.42 6.66
C ARG A 110 4.13 -9.33 5.19
N ALA A 111 5.18 -10.07 4.87
CA ALA A 111 5.55 -10.43 3.51
C ALA A 111 5.54 -11.96 3.45
N VAL A 112 4.78 -12.52 2.51
CA VAL A 112 4.55 -13.96 2.35
C VAL A 112 4.88 -14.35 0.92
N ARG A 113 5.42 -15.51 0.68
CA ARG A 113 5.61 -16.01 -0.68
C ARG A 113 4.25 -16.26 -1.34
N LEU A 114 4.15 -15.93 -2.61
CA LEU A 114 2.89 -16.07 -3.34
C LEU A 114 2.48 -17.54 -3.49
N ASP A 115 3.45 -18.46 -3.58
CA ASP A 115 3.24 -19.92 -3.66
C ASP A 115 2.78 -20.56 -2.33
N GLU A 116 2.94 -19.88 -1.20
CA GLU A 116 2.44 -20.34 0.11
C GLU A 116 0.93 -20.04 0.31
N LEU A 117 0.32 -19.29 -0.60
CA LEU A 117 -1.09 -18.93 -0.48
C LEU A 117 -2.02 -20.03 -1.01
N PRO A 118 -3.24 -20.17 -0.43
CA PRO A 118 -4.05 -21.37 -0.62
C PRO A 118 -4.73 -21.49 -2.00
N THR A 119 -4.88 -20.39 -2.75
CA THR A 119 -5.63 -20.40 -4.03
C THR A 119 -4.81 -20.92 -5.21
N VAL A 120 -5.49 -21.51 -6.18
CA VAL A 120 -4.89 -21.90 -7.47
C VAL A 120 -4.34 -20.68 -8.22
N PRO A 121 -5.09 -19.56 -8.34
CA PRO A 121 -4.56 -18.34 -8.94
C PRO A 121 -3.26 -17.83 -8.32
N ALA A 122 -3.15 -17.81 -6.99
CA ALA A 122 -1.92 -17.36 -6.33
C ALA A 122 -0.71 -18.24 -6.68
N ARG A 123 -0.88 -19.56 -6.69
CA ARG A 123 0.18 -20.51 -7.07
C ARG A 123 0.56 -20.38 -8.55
N GLN A 124 -0.40 -20.24 -9.45
CA GLN A 124 -0.14 -20.05 -10.87
C GLN A 124 0.64 -18.74 -11.12
N LEU A 125 0.27 -17.65 -10.46
CA LEU A 125 1.03 -16.40 -10.54
C LEU A 125 2.44 -16.51 -9.95
N ALA A 126 2.61 -17.31 -8.88
CA ALA A 126 3.92 -17.56 -8.30
C ALA A 126 4.87 -18.27 -9.27
N ASP A 127 4.35 -19.15 -10.10
CA ASP A 127 5.12 -19.90 -11.10
C ASP A 127 5.41 -19.06 -12.34
N VAL A 128 4.47 -18.23 -12.78
CA VAL A 128 4.55 -17.53 -14.06
C VAL A 128 5.23 -16.18 -13.93
N LEU A 129 4.83 -15.33 -12.98
CA LEU A 129 5.32 -13.94 -12.88
C LEU A 129 6.84 -13.81 -12.77
N PRO A 130 7.58 -14.68 -12.05
CA PRO A 130 9.04 -14.59 -12.01
C PRO A 130 9.75 -14.89 -13.33
N ARG A 131 9.06 -15.48 -14.31
CA ARG A 131 9.63 -15.89 -15.61
C ARG A 131 9.39 -14.87 -16.71
N LEU A 132 8.47 -13.93 -16.49
CA LEU A 132 8.03 -12.94 -17.49
C LEU A 132 8.69 -11.59 -17.26
N GLU A 133 8.98 -10.89 -18.34
CA GLU A 133 9.34 -9.48 -18.27
C GLU A 133 8.10 -8.62 -17.92
N PRO A 134 8.27 -7.36 -17.45
CA PRO A 134 7.15 -6.56 -16.94
C PRO A 134 5.97 -6.43 -17.90
N GLU A 135 6.22 -6.18 -19.18
CA GLU A 135 5.17 -6.04 -20.21
C GLU A 135 4.43 -7.36 -20.44
N GLU A 136 5.17 -8.48 -20.49
CA GLU A 136 4.60 -9.82 -20.64
C GLU A 136 3.77 -10.21 -19.42
N ALA A 137 4.25 -9.87 -18.22
CA ALA A 137 3.51 -10.09 -16.98
C ALA A 137 2.19 -9.32 -16.95
N LEU A 138 2.17 -8.07 -17.45
CA LEU A 138 0.95 -7.29 -17.54
C LEU A 138 -0.03 -7.84 -18.58
N ALA A 139 0.47 -8.30 -19.72
CA ALA A 139 -0.35 -8.93 -20.75
C ALA A 139 -0.99 -10.23 -20.21
N HIS A 140 -0.20 -11.07 -19.55
CA HIS A 140 -0.69 -12.29 -18.92
C HIS A 140 -1.76 -12.01 -17.83
N LEU A 141 -1.52 -11.02 -16.97
CA LEU A 141 -2.50 -10.63 -15.96
C LEU A 141 -3.80 -10.09 -16.58
N ALA A 142 -3.71 -9.37 -17.70
CA ALA A 142 -4.88 -8.87 -18.43
C ALA A 142 -5.76 -9.99 -18.99
N GLU A 143 -5.16 -11.13 -19.33
CA GLU A 143 -5.83 -12.31 -19.81
C GLU A 143 -6.51 -13.10 -18.67
N VAL A 144 -5.77 -13.39 -17.57
CA VAL A 144 -6.22 -14.34 -16.56
C VAL A 144 -7.05 -13.75 -15.43
N LEU A 145 -6.77 -12.51 -14.99
CA LEU A 145 -7.45 -11.92 -13.82
C LEU A 145 -8.96 -11.73 -14.02
N PRO A 146 -9.46 -11.27 -15.18
CA PRO A 146 -10.89 -11.13 -15.40
C PRO A 146 -11.65 -12.44 -15.22
N GLU A 147 -11.11 -13.55 -15.72
CA GLU A 147 -11.71 -14.87 -15.60
C GLU A 147 -11.72 -15.35 -14.14
N TRP A 148 -10.57 -15.35 -13.50
CA TRP A 148 -10.43 -15.88 -12.12
C TRP A 148 -11.23 -15.09 -11.10
N LEU A 149 -11.22 -13.76 -11.20
CA LEU A 149 -11.83 -12.90 -10.20
C LEU A 149 -13.34 -12.70 -10.45
N THR A 150 -13.81 -12.87 -11.68
CA THR A 150 -15.25 -12.85 -11.97
C THR A 150 -15.94 -14.11 -11.42
N ALA A 151 -15.28 -15.26 -11.51
CA ALA A 151 -15.81 -16.52 -11.00
C ALA A 151 -15.77 -16.61 -9.46
N ALA A 152 -14.77 -16.00 -8.82
CA ALA A 152 -14.51 -16.13 -7.38
C ALA A 152 -15.11 -15.00 -6.53
N ALA A 153 -15.54 -13.87 -7.14
CA ALA A 153 -15.86 -12.66 -6.40
C ALA A 153 -17.35 -12.59 -6.02
N ASP A 154 -17.61 -12.39 -4.75
CA ASP A 154 -18.79 -11.67 -4.32
C ASP A 154 -18.67 -10.20 -4.77
N ARG A 155 -19.25 -9.90 -5.94
CA ARG A 155 -19.20 -8.57 -6.56
C ARG A 155 -19.74 -7.50 -5.61
N SER A 156 -20.89 -7.75 -5.00
CA SER A 156 -21.52 -6.81 -4.07
C SER A 156 -20.59 -6.46 -2.91
N ARG A 157 -19.87 -7.45 -2.39
CA ARG A 157 -18.92 -7.24 -1.29
C ARG A 157 -17.71 -6.42 -1.72
N THR A 158 -17.15 -6.71 -2.90
CA THR A 158 -16.04 -5.96 -3.47
C THR A 158 -16.42 -4.51 -3.76
N GLU A 159 -17.61 -4.27 -4.30
CA GLU A 159 -18.15 -2.94 -4.57
C GLU A 159 -18.36 -2.14 -3.28
N LEU A 160 -18.89 -2.75 -2.21
CA LEU A 160 -19.03 -2.10 -0.90
C LEU A 160 -17.66 -1.71 -0.31
N VAL A 161 -16.64 -2.57 -0.42
CA VAL A 161 -15.28 -2.24 0.03
C VAL A 161 -14.74 -1.05 -0.75
N ARG A 162 -14.88 -1.03 -2.07
CA ARG A 162 -14.42 0.07 -2.93
C ARG A 162 -15.12 1.37 -2.63
N ALA A 163 -16.44 1.36 -2.53
CA ALA A 163 -17.23 2.55 -2.18
C ALA A 163 -16.84 3.10 -0.81
N GLY A 164 -16.65 2.22 0.19
CA GLY A 164 -16.17 2.62 1.51
C GLY A 164 -14.76 3.22 1.48
N VAL A 165 -13.85 2.62 0.72
CA VAL A 165 -12.48 3.13 0.52
C VAL A 165 -12.52 4.49 -0.17
N ASP A 166 -13.34 4.67 -1.19
CA ASP A 166 -13.50 5.95 -1.89
C ASP A 166 -14.03 7.05 -0.98
N ALA A 167 -15.09 6.77 -0.23
CA ALA A 167 -15.69 7.72 0.72
C ALA A 167 -14.71 8.14 1.84
N MET A 168 -13.76 7.28 2.21
CA MET A 168 -12.78 7.53 3.27
C MET A 168 -11.42 7.98 2.76
N SER A 169 -11.23 8.13 1.46
CA SER A 169 -9.99 8.63 0.86
C SER A 169 -9.94 10.16 0.89
N VAL A 170 -8.75 10.70 1.17
CA VAL A 170 -8.48 12.13 1.02
C VAL A 170 -8.34 12.45 -0.47
N ARG A 171 -9.11 13.40 -0.95
CA ARG A 171 -9.02 13.95 -2.31
C ARG A 171 -9.01 15.47 -2.26
N THR A 172 -8.50 16.12 -3.28
CA THR A 172 -8.54 17.58 -3.39
C THR A 172 -9.98 18.10 -3.21
N GLY A 173 -10.20 18.95 -2.21
CA GLY A 173 -11.52 19.50 -1.88
C GLY A 173 -12.49 18.54 -1.18
N ARG A 174 -12.06 17.33 -0.81
CA ARG A 174 -12.91 16.36 -0.08
C ARG A 174 -12.17 15.76 1.11
N THR A 175 -12.69 15.96 2.30
CA THR A 175 -12.23 15.29 3.52
C THR A 175 -12.87 13.90 3.66
N PRO A 176 -12.17 12.94 4.30
CA PRO A 176 -12.76 11.62 4.60
C PRO A 176 -14.06 11.75 5.40
N ALA A 177 -15.10 11.07 4.95
CA ALA A 177 -16.37 11.03 5.66
C ALA A 177 -16.25 10.27 7.00
N PRO A 178 -17.01 10.63 8.04
CA PRO A 178 -17.11 9.87 9.28
C PRO A 178 -17.58 8.42 9.02
N VAL A 179 -17.06 7.47 9.81
CA VAL A 179 -17.37 6.03 9.64
C VAL A 179 -18.86 5.75 9.67
N GLY A 180 -19.59 6.41 10.58
CA GLY A 180 -21.05 6.25 10.71
C GLY A 180 -21.82 6.75 9.49
N ASP A 181 -21.35 7.83 8.84
CA ASP A 181 -21.99 8.39 7.65
C ASP A 181 -21.75 7.49 6.45
N VAL A 182 -20.51 6.98 6.29
CA VAL A 182 -20.19 5.98 5.25
C VAL A 182 -21.01 4.71 5.42
N ALA A 183 -21.16 4.21 6.64
CA ALA A 183 -21.98 3.03 6.91
C ALA A 183 -23.45 3.26 6.53
N ARG A 184 -23.99 4.44 6.83
CA ARG A 184 -25.36 4.83 6.48
C ARG A 184 -25.55 4.96 4.96
N GLU A 185 -24.60 5.62 4.27
CA GLU A 185 -24.62 5.78 2.80
C GLU A 185 -24.59 4.43 2.08
N LEU A 186 -23.81 3.48 2.59
CA LEU A 186 -23.69 2.12 2.03
C LEU A 186 -24.79 1.15 2.51
N ALA A 187 -25.75 1.62 3.30
CA ALA A 187 -26.82 0.81 3.89
C ALA A 187 -26.31 -0.42 4.66
N VAL A 188 -25.19 -0.27 5.39
CA VAL A 188 -24.59 -1.31 6.23
C VAL A 188 -24.43 -0.81 7.67
N SER A 189 -24.32 -1.72 8.64
CA SER A 189 -23.92 -1.35 9.99
C SER A 189 -22.44 -0.97 10.06
N GLU A 190 -22.05 -0.14 11.03
CA GLU A 190 -20.61 0.15 11.25
C GLU A 190 -19.78 -1.12 11.52
N ARG A 191 -20.38 -2.12 12.19
CA ARG A 191 -19.73 -3.42 12.42
C ARG A 191 -19.46 -4.13 11.09
N GLN A 192 -20.44 -4.13 10.20
CA GLN A 192 -20.30 -4.73 8.88
C GLN A 192 -19.26 -3.99 8.04
N LEU A 193 -19.26 -2.65 8.09
CA LEU A 193 -18.23 -1.84 7.41
C LEU A 193 -16.82 -2.16 7.93
N ARG A 194 -16.63 -2.31 9.26
CA ARG A 194 -15.35 -2.73 9.84
C ARG A 194 -14.92 -4.12 9.36
N ASN A 195 -15.83 -5.07 9.26
CA ASN A 195 -15.53 -6.41 8.74
C ASN A 195 -15.14 -6.36 7.25
N LEU A 196 -15.87 -5.60 6.43
CA LEU A 196 -15.54 -5.39 5.02
C LEU A 196 -14.12 -4.81 4.85
N PHE A 197 -13.77 -3.81 5.66
CA PHE A 197 -12.42 -3.22 5.65
C PHE A 197 -11.34 -4.20 6.14
N ALA A 198 -11.60 -4.96 7.20
CA ALA A 198 -10.66 -5.98 7.69
C ALA A 198 -10.36 -7.02 6.62
N GLU A 199 -11.37 -7.50 5.90
CA GLU A 199 -11.20 -8.51 4.87
C GLU A 199 -10.63 -7.96 3.56
N GLY A 200 -11.11 -6.79 3.10
CA GLY A 200 -10.77 -6.25 1.78
C GLY A 200 -9.59 -5.30 1.75
N VAL A 201 -9.24 -4.69 2.90
CA VAL A 201 -8.16 -3.69 3.04
C VAL A 201 -7.12 -4.12 4.08
N GLY A 202 -7.52 -4.89 5.09
CA GLY A 202 -6.67 -5.34 6.19
C GLY A 202 -6.59 -4.37 7.38
N LEU A 203 -7.21 -3.21 7.30
CA LEU A 203 -7.18 -2.17 8.32
C LEU A 203 -8.60 -1.73 8.67
N SER A 204 -8.80 -1.16 9.85
CA SER A 204 -10.09 -0.57 10.17
C SER A 204 -10.34 0.70 9.33
N PRO A 205 -11.62 1.08 9.06
CA PRO A 205 -11.95 2.30 8.33
C PRO A 205 -11.24 3.54 8.87
N LYS A 206 -11.27 3.72 10.20
CA LYS A 206 -10.62 4.85 10.87
C LYS A 206 -9.10 4.85 10.66
N HIS A 207 -8.46 3.67 10.71
CA HIS A 207 -7.01 3.57 10.52
C HIS A 207 -6.62 3.83 9.05
N TYR A 208 -7.43 3.33 8.11
CA TYR A 208 -7.31 3.63 6.69
C TYR A 208 -7.32 5.16 6.42
N ALA A 209 -8.33 5.87 6.94
CA ALA A 209 -8.43 7.32 6.78
C ALA A 209 -7.24 8.07 7.39
N ARG A 210 -6.72 7.61 8.55
CA ARG A 210 -5.52 8.19 9.17
C ARG A 210 -4.28 8.01 8.30
N ILE A 211 -4.06 6.83 7.73
CA ILE A 211 -2.94 6.58 6.80
C ILE A 211 -3.04 7.52 5.60
N ASN A 212 -4.22 7.63 4.97
CA ASN A 212 -4.39 8.51 3.83
C ASN A 212 -4.08 9.97 4.17
N ARG A 213 -4.57 10.49 5.30
CA ARG A 213 -4.26 11.85 5.74
C ARG A 213 -2.76 12.05 5.96
N VAL A 214 -2.09 11.13 6.66
CA VAL A 214 -0.64 11.23 6.90
C VAL A 214 0.15 11.13 5.58
N ARG A 215 -0.27 10.31 4.63
CA ARG A 215 0.35 10.26 3.30
C ARG A 215 0.18 11.59 2.55
N THR A 216 -1.01 12.19 2.64
CA THR A 216 -1.23 13.54 2.08
C THR A 216 -0.34 14.59 2.75
N VAL A 217 -0.11 14.53 4.07
CA VAL A 217 0.88 15.38 4.74
C VAL A 217 2.28 15.17 4.16
N LEU A 218 2.69 13.94 3.91
CA LEU A 218 3.98 13.63 3.29
C LEU A 218 4.09 14.19 1.86
N ASP A 219 3.01 14.12 1.08
CA ASP A 219 2.97 14.57 -0.31
C ASP A 219 3.02 16.11 -0.46
N PHE A 220 2.41 16.83 0.48
CA PHE A 220 2.22 18.29 0.39
C PHE A 220 3.03 19.09 1.41
N ALA A 221 3.87 18.46 2.21
CA ALA A 221 4.73 19.18 3.15
C ALA A 221 5.62 20.19 2.44
N GLY A 222 5.69 21.40 3.01
CA GLY A 222 6.48 22.52 2.45
C GLY A 222 5.79 23.30 1.34
N THR A 223 4.55 22.97 0.95
CA THR A 223 3.77 23.76 -0.02
C THR A 223 2.99 24.90 0.64
N CYS A 224 2.68 24.77 1.93
CA CYS A 224 1.99 25.76 2.75
C CYS A 224 2.36 25.57 4.23
N SER A 225 1.81 26.39 5.11
CA SER A 225 2.02 26.23 6.56
C SER A 225 1.38 24.95 7.09
N TRP A 226 1.88 24.42 8.21
CA TRP A 226 1.31 23.21 8.83
C TRP A 226 -0.14 23.38 9.25
N ALA A 227 -0.56 24.58 9.63
CA ALA A 227 -1.94 24.87 10.00
C ALA A 227 -2.88 24.83 8.79
N GLU A 228 -2.48 25.45 7.68
CA GLU A 228 -3.21 25.41 6.41
C GLU A 228 -3.31 23.99 5.87
N LEU A 229 -2.20 23.23 5.90
CA LEU A 229 -2.18 21.83 5.46
C LEU A 229 -3.11 20.98 6.32
N ALA A 230 -3.09 21.14 7.64
CA ALA A 230 -3.99 20.42 8.55
C ALA A 230 -5.46 20.69 8.22
N ALA A 231 -5.83 21.95 8.02
CA ALA A 231 -7.19 22.34 7.66
C ALA A 231 -7.60 21.76 6.29
N ALA A 232 -6.73 21.84 5.29
CA ALA A 232 -7.00 21.34 3.93
C ALA A 232 -7.22 19.81 3.88
N ILE A 233 -6.60 19.04 4.80
CA ILE A 233 -6.71 17.57 4.87
C ILE A 233 -7.85 17.13 5.81
N GLY A 234 -8.53 18.07 6.49
CA GLY A 234 -9.66 17.77 7.39
C GLY A 234 -9.22 17.33 8.78
N TYR A 235 -8.09 17.82 9.28
CA TYR A 235 -7.78 17.77 10.70
C TYR A 235 -8.46 18.92 11.43
N TYR A 236 -8.81 18.71 12.69
CA TYR A 236 -9.38 19.75 13.53
C TYR A 236 -8.38 20.91 13.73
N ASP A 237 -7.12 20.57 13.99
CA ASP A 237 -6.01 21.51 14.15
C ASP A 237 -4.66 20.83 13.82
N GLN A 238 -3.57 21.63 13.85
CA GLN A 238 -2.21 21.16 13.65
C GLN A 238 -1.76 20.15 14.72
N SER A 239 -2.25 20.26 15.94
CA SER A 239 -1.87 19.35 17.05
C SER A 239 -2.42 17.95 16.80
N HIS A 240 -3.67 17.85 16.35
CA HIS A 240 -4.28 16.58 15.93
C HIS A 240 -3.53 15.96 14.75
N MET A 241 -3.17 16.74 13.72
CA MET A 241 -2.32 16.28 12.61
C MET A 241 -0.98 15.76 13.10
N THR A 242 -0.30 16.49 13.98
CA THR A 242 1.00 16.11 14.54
C THR A 242 0.90 14.82 15.35
N THR A 243 -0.17 14.63 16.10
CA THR A 243 -0.43 13.42 16.87
C THR A 243 -0.64 12.19 15.99
N ASP A 244 -1.45 12.31 14.94
CA ASP A 244 -1.67 11.25 13.95
C ASP A 244 -0.37 10.92 13.21
N PHE A 245 0.35 11.93 12.76
CA PHE A 245 1.64 11.75 12.09
C PHE A 245 2.64 11.02 12.99
N ARG A 246 2.82 11.47 14.25
CA ARG A 246 3.71 10.80 15.21
C ARG A 246 3.29 9.36 15.48
N THR A 247 2.01 9.09 15.59
CA THR A 247 1.49 7.73 15.83
C THR A 247 1.83 6.78 14.67
N LEU A 248 1.76 7.26 13.42
CA LEU A 248 1.98 6.43 12.24
C LEU A 248 3.44 6.42 11.78
N MET A 249 4.15 7.54 11.94
CA MET A 249 5.53 7.71 11.48
C MET A 249 6.57 7.49 12.59
N GLY A 250 6.16 7.40 13.87
CA GLY A 250 7.07 7.26 15.01
C GLY A 250 7.75 8.57 15.43
N VAL A 251 7.71 9.62 14.63
CA VAL A 251 8.32 10.93 14.88
C VAL A 251 7.38 12.07 14.48
N SER A 252 7.65 13.29 14.95
CA SER A 252 6.89 14.48 14.54
C SER A 252 7.15 14.84 13.07
N PRO A 253 6.23 15.58 12.39
CA PRO A 253 6.48 16.08 11.05
C PRO A 253 7.82 16.84 10.95
N ARG A 254 8.07 17.76 11.87
CA ARG A 254 9.32 18.54 11.92
C ARG A 254 10.56 17.63 12.01
N SER A 255 10.55 16.62 12.89
CA SER A 255 11.66 15.69 13.03
C SER A 255 11.88 14.90 11.74
N TYR A 256 10.80 14.40 11.13
CA TYR A 256 10.85 13.67 9.87
C TYR A 256 11.50 14.48 8.75
N PHE A 257 11.01 15.69 8.50
CA PHE A 257 11.49 16.55 7.41
C PHE A 257 12.86 17.21 7.68
N THR A 258 13.36 17.15 8.93
CA THR A 258 14.75 17.57 9.27
C THR A 258 15.71 16.37 9.38
N GLY A 259 15.30 15.16 8.96
CA GLY A 259 16.16 13.97 8.98
C GLY A 259 16.41 13.36 10.37
N ARG A 260 15.71 13.84 11.42
CA ARG A 260 15.79 13.25 12.76
C ARG A 260 14.81 12.07 12.86
N LEU A 261 15.30 10.92 12.40
CA LEU A 261 14.53 9.68 12.26
C LEU A 261 14.81 8.73 13.44
N PRO A 262 13.90 7.78 13.71
CA PRO A 262 14.17 6.67 14.63
C PRO A 262 15.34 5.80 14.16
N ASP A 263 15.95 5.09 15.10
CA ASP A 263 16.98 4.11 14.78
C ASP A 263 16.47 3.06 13.79
N ALA A 264 17.31 2.76 12.80
CA ALA A 264 16.99 1.75 11.82
C ALA A 264 17.05 0.35 12.45
N THR A 265 15.99 -0.43 12.26
CA THR A 265 15.93 -1.82 12.70
C THR A 265 16.13 -2.75 11.51
N PRO A 266 16.92 -3.85 11.64
CA PRO A 266 17.05 -4.84 10.57
C PRO A 266 15.66 -5.28 10.08
N CYS A 267 15.52 -5.44 8.75
CA CYS A 267 14.34 -6.12 8.22
C CYS A 267 14.27 -7.49 8.89
N GLN A 268 13.19 -7.78 9.61
CA GLN A 268 12.95 -9.16 10.01
C GLN A 268 12.90 -9.97 8.72
N ALA A 269 13.90 -10.84 8.55
CA ALA A 269 13.89 -11.81 7.47
C ALA A 269 12.54 -12.53 7.53
N MET A 270 11.95 -12.79 6.36
CA MET A 270 10.70 -13.55 6.28
C MET A 270 10.81 -14.72 7.26
N ARG A 271 9.98 -14.72 8.30
CA ARG A 271 9.92 -15.87 9.20
C ARG A 271 9.49 -17.04 8.32
N ARG A 272 10.41 -17.96 8.12
CA ARG A 272 10.08 -19.29 7.63
C ARG A 272 9.17 -19.87 8.71
N GLY A 273 7.88 -19.99 8.43
CA GLY A 273 6.94 -20.75 9.21
C GLY A 273 7.06 -22.21 8.87
#